data_ca520ef17c8b1a9d83fbaaa4651b7cd9
#
_entry.id   ca520ef17c8b1a9d83fbaaa4651b7cd9
#
_cell.length_a   1.000
_cell.length_b   1.000
_cell.length_c   1.000
_cell.angle_alpha   90.00
_cell.angle_beta   90.00
_cell.angle_gamma   90.00
#
_symmetry.space_group_name_H-M   'P 1'
#
loop_
_entity.id
_entity.type
_entity.pdbx_description
1 polymer ?
#
loop_
_entity_poly.entity_id
_entity_poly.type
_entity_poly.pdbx_seq_one_letter_code
_entity_poly.pdbx_strand_id
1 'polypeptide(L)'
;MDTRTTSLHQQVRFSTTRSSLALLGAALLLCPTSTAVAQNVETPGVIAGSVTAGQRDVRSFRVKARDTMHRISYTVYTVGGSYQIFNLPPSTYEVSVLEEGFESPVETVKVTSDETTRVNLTLTVTAPVAAQGAGARGATAQRSYGGSAADDRFAELVDFDTLYPPSPARDVMLRSCFGCHGPAGFHRRGRKNEAGWRHAVERMFDPNGRVADMAAGVPQVTYDLVSPEEKESIIQYLTANFGPGSSVRDLELDPLVRDEAALSEAVYIQYELNRAPPRQLSNGVTPRGSIHSAFASLEDPGIVWVSGNGSNAILRVDTRDPNFTSRTTEYWIDNPDNINVTPHGILEYRGRVYWVELTGDHFGELDPETGKMQRYPLPTKGAGPHSVWVDSRGSFWYTYFASAGKIGRFNLATKDFTEWEPLKGFSGYGIVVDRQDRVWAVGLHTPAIFMYNQETSEWKSYPMSNPARRPTIDSNGKVWAAHYFGNAISQIDPVTGKVTEYELPLKDGNPYDLWPDKDGNLWVENGIYNSLVKFDQGTQQFTYFPFPEFRVHTPKLDRDAEGNLWFTLRNQAGPGIATLKPKGNVPVRRVAAQ
;
A
#
# COMPACT_ATOMS: atom_id res chain seq x y z
N MET A 1 50.45 23.91 -29.52
CA MET A 1 51.09 24.64 -28.44
C MET A 1 50.18 24.50 -27.25
N ASP A 2 50.48 23.49 -26.55
CA ASP A 2 51.02 23.31 -25.20
C ASP A 2 50.02 23.65 -24.11
N THR A 3 49.45 22.60 -23.60
CA THR A 3 49.63 21.85 -22.33
C THR A 3 49.52 22.69 -21.04
N ARG A 4 48.60 22.35 -20.12
CA ARG A 4 48.90 21.64 -18.88
C ARG A 4 47.67 21.48 -17.96
N THR A 5 47.37 20.26 -17.70
CA THR A 5 46.68 19.71 -16.50
C THR A 5 47.24 20.24 -15.18
N THR A 6 46.40 20.49 -14.20
CA THR A 6 46.75 20.30 -12.77
C THR A 6 45.53 19.86 -11.96
N SER A 7 45.63 18.67 -11.44
CA SER A 7 44.80 18.08 -10.36
C SER A 7 45.16 18.72 -9.02
N LEU A 8 44.15 18.96 -8.16
CA LEU A 8 44.33 19.28 -6.76
C LEU A 8 43.57 18.28 -5.88
N HIS A 9 44.34 17.31 -5.41
CA HIS A 9 44.00 16.51 -4.22
C HIS A 9 44.31 17.36 -3.00
N GLN A 10 43.31 17.59 -2.14
CA GLN A 10 43.56 18.07 -0.78
C GLN A 10 43.35 16.91 0.21
N GLN A 11 44.48 16.42 0.71
CA GLN A 11 44.57 15.57 1.90
C GLN A 11 44.50 16.45 3.15
N VAL A 12 43.55 16.13 4.05
CA VAL A 12 43.52 16.70 5.39
C VAL A 12 44.41 15.82 6.29
N ARG A 13 45.51 16.38 6.78
CA ARG A 13 46.41 15.78 7.78
C ARG A 13 45.91 16.07 9.18
N PHE A 14 45.78 15.04 10.00
CA PHE A 14 45.66 15.16 11.46
C PHE A 14 47.03 15.50 12.08
N SER A 15 47.06 16.57 12.85
CA SER A 15 48.18 16.96 13.69
C SER A 15 48.00 16.42 15.10
N THR A 16 48.94 15.58 15.53
CA THR A 16 49.08 15.14 16.92
C THR A 16 50.02 16.10 17.65
N THR A 17 49.55 16.73 18.72
CA THR A 17 50.43 17.39 19.68
C THR A 17 50.32 16.68 21.05
N ARG A 18 51.48 16.17 21.50
CA ARG A 18 51.72 15.68 22.86
C ARG A 18 52.17 16.84 23.76
N SER A 19 51.77 16.79 25.01
CA SER A 19 52.45 17.19 26.26
C SER A 19 51.38 17.69 27.25
N SER A 20 51.31 17.41 28.54
CA SER A 20 52.26 17.03 29.54
C SER A 20 51.53 16.47 30.77
N LEU A 21 52.25 15.68 31.58
CA LEU A 21 51.83 15.13 32.89
C LEU A 21 51.51 16.23 33.92
N ALA A 22 50.45 16.00 34.72
CA ALA A 22 50.45 16.39 36.13
C ALA A 22 49.65 15.36 36.95
N LEU A 23 50.30 14.77 37.94
CA LEU A 23 49.73 13.91 38.98
C LEU A 23 48.86 14.77 39.92
N LEU A 24 47.73 14.22 40.40
CA LEU A 24 47.37 14.07 41.82
C LEU A 24 45.86 13.71 41.97
N GLY A 25 45.63 12.74 42.88
CA GLY A 25 44.31 12.61 43.53
C GLY A 25 43.56 11.32 43.23
N ALA A 26 43.87 10.25 43.98
CA ALA A 26 43.04 9.06 44.05
C ALA A 26 41.72 9.39 44.75
N ALA A 27 40.63 9.39 44.00
CA ALA A 27 39.29 9.23 44.54
C ALA A 27 38.74 7.91 43.98
N LEU A 28 38.64 6.91 44.83
CA LEU A 28 37.87 5.69 44.52
C LEU A 28 36.40 6.04 44.37
N LEU A 29 35.96 6.30 43.15
CA LEU A 29 34.57 6.24 42.76
C LEU A 29 34.24 4.77 42.46
N LEU A 30 33.53 4.15 43.38
CA LEU A 30 32.82 2.89 43.16
C LEU A 30 31.84 3.12 41.97
N CYS A 31 32.26 2.77 40.76
CA CYS A 31 31.33 2.54 39.69
C CYS A 31 30.43 1.37 40.10
N PRO A 32 29.10 1.52 40.09
CA PRO A 32 28.24 0.36 40.15
C PRO A 32 28.54 -0.46 38.89
N THR A 33 29.07 -1.66 39.07
CA THR A 33 29.10 -2.67 38.03
C THR A 33 27.67 -2.93 37.66
N SER A 34 27.19 -2.31 36.59
CA SER A 34 25.98 -2.77 35.91
C SER A 34 26.31 -4.19 35.45
N THR A 35 25.85 -5.17 36.18
CA THR A 35 25.73 -6.53 35.69
C THR A 35 24.85 -6.45 34.46
N ALA A 36 25.46 -6.43 33.28
CA ALA A 36 24.74 -6.74 32.07
C ALA A 36 24.16 -8.13 32.26
N VAL A 37 22.91 -8.21 32.58
CA VAL A 37 22.15 -9.46 32.51
C VAL A 37 22.29 -9.88 31.05
N ALA A 38 23.08 -10.94 30.83
CA ALA A 38 23.16 -11.58 29.54
C ALA A 38 21.72 -12.03 29.22
N GLN A 39 21.03 -11.28 28.39
CA GLN A 39 19.74 -11.73 27.87
C GLN A 39 20.06 -13.03 27.14
N ASN A 40 19.52 -14.15 27.65
CA ASN A 40 19.54 -15.40 26.94
C ASN A 40 18.80 -15.15 25.61
N VAL A 41 19.56 -15.03 24.55
CA VAL A 41 19.03 -14.92 23.20
C VAL A 41 18.59 -16.33 22.82
N GLU A 42 17.27 -16.58 22.87
CA GLU A 42 16.74 -17.83 22.36
C GLU A 42 17.03 -17.90 20.86
N THR A 43 17.66 -18.99 20.44
CA THR A 43 17.92 -19.27 19.03
C THR A 43 16.59 -19.64 18.35
N PRO A 44 16.36 -19.20 17.10
CA PRO A 44 15.13 -19.48 16.40
C PRO A 44 15.03 -20.96 16.00
N GLY A 45 13.80 -21.46 15.93
CA GLY A 45 13.51 -22.78 15.39
C GLY A 45 13.03 -22.73 13.94
N VAL A 46 12.68 -23.90 13.42
CA VAL A 46 12.21 -24.10 12.04
C VAL A 46 10.92 -24.92 12.05
N ILE A 47 9.96 -24.57 11.21
CA ILE A 47 8.87 -25.46 10.82
C ILE A 47 9.14 -25.96 9.40
N ALA A 48 9.10 -27.28 9.20
CA ALA A 48 9.29 -27.90 7.89
C ALA A 48 8.30 -29.04 7.68
N GLY A 49 7.94 -29.32 6.45
CA GLY A 49 7.03 -30.42 6.16
C GLY A 49 6.62 -30.53 4.70
N SER A 50 5.54 -31.24 4.50
CA SER A 50 4.96 -31.44 3.18
C SER A 50 3.46 -31.14 3.17
N VAL A 51 2.98 -30.74 2.01
CA VAL A 51 1.57 -30.53 1.71
C VAL A 51 1.16 -31.52 0.63
N THR A 52 0.06 -32.22 0.82
CA THR A 52 -0.53 -33.14 -0.16
C THR A 52 -2.00 -32.82 -0.39
N ALA A 53 -2.50 -33.08 -1.60
CA ALA A 53 -3.88 -32.79 -1.99
C ALA A 53 -4.46 -33.90 -2.88
N GLY A 54 -4.42 -35.13 -2.38
CA GLY A 54 -4.78 -36.32 -3.17
C GLY A 54 -3.88 -36.50 -4.38
N GLN A 55 -4.46 -36.51 -5.59
CA GLN A 55 -3.72 -36.58 -6.86
C GLN A 55 -3.45 -35.20 -7.49
N ARG A 56 -3.78 -34.11 -6.81
CA ARG A 56 -3.56 -32.76 -7.30
C ARG A 56 -2.11 -32.35 -7.09
N ASP A 57 -1.58 -31.63 -8.07
CA ASP A 57 -0.25 -31.02 -7.99
C ASP A 57 -0.25 -29.88 -6.96
N VAL A 58 0.72 -29.91 -6.05
CA VAL A 58 0.87 -28.93 -4.97
C VAL A 58 2.11 -28.10 -5.26
N ARG A 59 1.94 -27.06 -6.08
CA ARG A 59 3.01 -26.12 -6.44
C ARG A 59 2.70 -24.73 -5.96
N SER A 60 3.67 -24.10 -5.29
CA SER A 60 3.57 -22.74 -4.79
C SER A 60 2.31 -22.48 -3.95
N PHE A 61 1.87 -23.48 -3.17
CA PHE A 61 0.78 -23.28 -2.20
C PHE A 61 1.29 -22.48 -1.00
N ARG A 62 0.47 -21.58 -0.50
CA ARG A 62 0.81 -20.72 0.65
C ARG A 62 0.68 -21.50 1.93
N VAL A 63 1.80 -21.71 2.63
CA VAL A 63 1.81 -22.29 3.98
C VAL A 63 2.02 -21.18 4.98
N LYS A 64 1.06 -21.01 5.87
CA LYS A 64 1.02 -19.97 6.90
C LYS A 64 1.25 -20.59 8.26
N ALA A 65 2.26 -20.09 8.98
CA ALA A 65 2.46 -20.35 10.40
C ALA A 65 2.14 -19.08 11.19
N ARG A 66 1.07 -19.12 12.00
CA ARG A 66 0.63 -18.00 12.82
C ARG A 66 1.05 -18.21 14.26
N ASP A 67 1.91 -17.36 14.77
CA ASP A 67 2.25 -17.29 16.19
C ASP A 67 1.02 -16.81 16.97
N THR A 68 0.48 -17.68 17.81
CA THR A 68 -0.77 -17.42 18.53
C THR A 68 -0.60 -16.43 19.68
N MET A 69 0.60 -16.35 20.26
CA MET A 69 0.93 -15.46 21.37
C MET A 69 1.20 -14.04 20.85
N HIS A 70 2.12 -13.95 19.89
CA HIS A 70 2.61 -12.67 19.39
C HIS A 70 1.78 -12.11 18.24
N ARG A 71 0.83 -12.90 17.70
CA ARG A 71 -0.03 -12.55 16.56
C ARG A 71 0.76 -12.05 15.36
N ILE A 72 1.76 -12.83 15.00
CA ILE A 72 2.61 -12.64 13.83
C ILE A 72 2.45 -13.88 12.96
N SER A 73 2.27 -13.68 11.67
CA SER A 73 2.16 -14.78 10.72
C SER A 73 3.31 -14.76 9.73
N TYR A 74 3.80 -15.93 9.40
CA TYR A 74 4.84 -16.18 8.41
C TYR A 74 4.24 -17.03 7.31
N THR A 75 4.30 -16.55 6.06
CA THR A 75 3.76 -17.28 4.91
C THR A 75 4.87 -17.52 3.89
N VAL A 76 5.08 -18.78 3.55
CA VAL A 76 6.00 -19.25 2.50
C VAL A 76 5.23 -20.05 1.45
N TYR A 77 5.92 -20.43 0.37
CA TYR A 77 5.34 -21.23 -0.71
C TYR A 77 5.94 -22.63 -0.75
N THR A 78 5.14 -23.61 -1.13
CA THR A 78 5.64 -24.98 -1.35
C THR A 78 6.49 -25.07 -2.62
N VAL A 79 7.47 -25.97 -2.60
CA VAL A 79 8.27 -26.41 -3.75
C VAL A 79 8.12 -27.91 -3.88
N GLY A 80 7.50 -28.39 -4.96
CA GLY A 80 7.18 -29.81 -5.12
C GLY A 80 6.42 -30.38 -3.91
N GLY A 81 5.52 -29.60 -3.32
CA GLY A 81 4.77 -29.95 -2.12
C GLY A 81 5.53 -29.81 -0.80
N SER A 82 6.83 -29.56 -0.78
CA SER A 82 7.61 -29.37 0.45
C SER A 82 7.72 -27.89 0.83
N TYR A 83 7.90 -27.58 2.13
CA TYR A 83 8.08 -26.22 2.60
C TYR A 83 8.98 -26.14 3.84
N GLN A 84 9.56 -24.96 4.06
CA GLN A 84 10.31 -24.63 5.27
C GLN A 84 10.09 -23.16 5.65
N ILE A 85 9.86 -22.90 6.95
CA ILE A 85 9.75 -21.57 7.53
C ILE A 85 10.86 -21.44 8.56
N PHE A 86 11.85 -20.59 8.27
CA PHE A 86 13.04 -20.39 9.09
C PHE A 86 12.87 -19.23 10.08
N ASN A 87 13.77 -19.18 11.04
CA ASN A 87 13.93 -18.08 11.99
C ASN A 87 12.65 -17.78 12.79
N LEU A 88 11.93 -18.84 13.16
CA LEU A 88 10.74 -18.71 13.99
C LEU A 88 11.12 -18.60 15.47
N PRO A 89 10.67 -17.55 16.19
CA PRO A 89 10.81 -17.50 17.64
C PRO A 89 10.19 -18.73 18.31
N PRO A 90 10.77 -19.24 19.41
CA PRO A 90 10.14 -20.26 20.21
C PRO A 90 8.73 -19.80 20.67
N SER A 91 7.71 -20.50 20.23
CA SER A 91 6.29 -20.17 20.52
C SER A 91 5.38 -21.32 20.09
N THR A 92 4.08 -21.12 20.23
CA THR A 92 3.04 -22.00 19.70
C THR A 92 2.51 -21.42 18.39
N TYR A 93 2.50 -22.24 17.35
CA TYR A 93 2.06 -21.86 16.02
C TYR A 93 0.87 -22.67 15.54
N GLU A 94 -0.08 -22.00 14.91
CA GLU A 94 -1.09 -22.61 14.06
C GLU A 94 -0.59 -22.66 12.63
N VAL A 95 -0.46 -23.87 12.07
CA VAL A 95 0.06 -24.09 10.71
C VAL A 95 -1.08 -24.57 9.81
N SER A 96 -1.26 -23.88 8.69
CA SER A 96 -2.31 -24.21 7.72
C SER A 96 -1.88 -23.82 6.29
N VAL A 97 -2.62 -24.29 5.31
CA VAL A 97 -2.45 -23.89 3.90
C VAL A 97 -3.59 -22.97 3.48
N LEU A 98 -3.25 -21.90 2.82
CA LEU A 98 -4.20 -20.94 2.27
C LEU A 98 -4.22 -21.06 0.75
N GLU A 99 -5.07 -21.96 0.22
CA GLU A 99 -5.18 -22.18 -1.22
C GLU A 99 -6.64 -22.34 -1.65
N GLU A 100 -6.98 -21.72 -2.77
CA GLU A 100 -8.34 -21.73 -3.30
C GLU A 100 -8.73 -23.11 -3.84
N GLY A 101 -9.93 -23.56 -3.52
CA GLY A 101 -10.42 -24.89 -3.90
C GLY A 101 -9.96 -26.02 -2.98
N PHE A 102 -9.31 -25.67 -1.87
CA PHE A 102 -8.85 -26.61 -0.86
C PHE A 102 -9.25 -26.18 0.54
N GLU A 103 -9.55 -27.14 1.39
CA GLU A 103 -9.70 -26.99 2.82
C GLU A 103 -8.45 -27.58 3.49
N SER A 104 -7.84 -26.79 4.36
CA SER A 104 -6.65 -27.17 5.12
C SER A 104 -7.01 -27.48 6.57
N PRO A 105 -6.47 -28.56 7.14
CA PRO A 105 -6.44 -28.67 8.60
C PRO A 105 -5.59 -27.54 9.18
N VAL A 106 -5.83 -27.22 10.45
CA VAL A 106 -5.01 -26.32 11.25
C VAL A 106 -4.28 -27.15 12.28
N GLU A 107 -2.96 -27.26 12.14
CA GLU A 107 -2.12 -27.99 13.08
C GLU A 107 -1.49 -27.04 14.07
N THR A 108 -1.68 -27.31 15.37
CA THR A 108 -1.07 -26.53 16.44
C THR A 108 0.19 -27.21 16.93
N VAL A 109 1.33 -26.51 16.79
CA VAL A 109 2.65 -27.03 17.13
C VAL A 109 3.45 -26.07 17.98
N LYS A 110 4.33 -26.63 18.83
CA LYS A 110 5.30 -25.85 19.59
C LYS A 110 6.65 -25.85 18.85
N VAL A 111 7.17 -24.66 18.61
CA VAL A 111 8.52 -24.45 18.09
C VAL A 111 9.45 -24.20 19.26
N THR A 112 10.57 -24.91 19.31
CA THR A 112 11.64 -24.80 20.31
C THR A 112 12.92 -24.28 19.66
N SER A 113 13.84 -23.76 20.47
CA SER A 113 15.11 -23.24 20.00
C SER A 113 15.94 -24.32 19.30
N ASP A 114 16.58 -23.96 18.19
CA ASP A 114 17.49 -24.81 17.39
C ASP A 114 16.88 -26.12 16.87
N GLU A 115 15.56 -26.29 16.94
CA GLU A 115 14.90 -27.52 16.50
C GLU A 115 14.08 -27.31 15.22
N THR A 116 13.91 -28.39 14.48
CA THR A 116 12.99 -28.45 13.36
C THR A 116 11.73 -29.20 13.73
N THR A 117 10.63 -28.49 13.85
CA THR A 117 9.28 -29.07 14.05
C THR A 117 8.72 -29.50 12.71
N ARG A 118 8.35 -30.78 12.58
CA ARG A 118 7.78 -31.31 11.32
C ARG A 118 6.27 -31.28 11.34
N VAL A 119 5.68 -30.68 10.28
CA VAL A 119 4.23 -30.56 10.10
C VAL A 119 3.87 -30.95 8.66
N ASN A 120 3.13 -32.03 8.50
CA ASN A 120 2.63 -32.47 7.21
C ASN A 120 1.13 -32.24 7.14
N LEU A 121 0.67 -31.59 6.07
CA LEU A 121 -0.71 -31.19 5.88
C LEU A 121 -1.32 -31.94 4.68
N THR A 122 -2.46 -32.58 4.89
CA THR A 122 -3.23 -33.20 3.82
C THR A 122 -4.49 -32.37 3.58
N LEU A 123 -4.59 -31.80 2.39
CA LEU A 123 -5.70 -30.93 2.02
C LEU A 123 -6.89 -31.76 1.50
N THR A 124 -8.08 -31.32 1.84
CA THR A 124 -9.31 -31.81 1.24
C THR A 124 -9.68 -30.95 0.04
N VAL A 125 -9.87 -31.57 -1.12
CA VAL A 125 -10.35 -30.84 -2.31
C VAL A 125 -11.81 -30.48 -2.05
N THR A 126 -12.07 -29.19 -1.97
CA THR A 126 -13.46 -28.68 -1.99
C THR A 126 -13.95 -28.69 -3.44
N ALA A 127 -15.27 -28.81 -3.66
CA ALA A 127 -15.86 -28.94 -4.99
C ALA A 127 -15.26 -27.94 -6.01
N PRO A 128 -15.15 -28.31 -7.30
CA PRO A 128 -14.43 -27.50 -8.30
C PRO A 128 -14.86 -26.04 -8.24
N VAL A 129 -13.88 -25.14 -8.25
CA VAL A 129 -14.07 -23.69 -8.28
C VAL A 129 -14.99 -23.24 -9.43
N ALA A 130 -15.10 -24.04 -10.49
CA ALA A 130 -16.07 -23.85 -11.57
C ALA A 130 -17.55 -23.96 -11.12
N ALA A 131 -17.84 -24.63 -9.99
CA ALA A 131 -19.18 -24.67 -9.39
C ALA A 131 -19.38 -23.62 -8.28
N GLN A 132 -18.32 -23.01 -7.80
CA GLN A 132 -18.33 -21.89 -6.86
C GLN A 132 -17.95 -20.60 -7.62
N GLY A 133 -18.62 -20.29 -8.69
CA GLY A 133 -18.36 -19.21 -9.62
C GLY A 133 -17.17 -18.30 -9.23
N ALA A 134 -16.34 -17.90 -10.15
CA ALA A 134 -15.22 -16.95 -9.92
C ALA A 134 -15.64 -15.65 -9.21
N GLY A 135 -16.93 -15.46 -8.93
CA GLY A 135 -17.46 -14.52 -7.96
C GLY A 135 -16.75 -14.54 -6.60
N ALA A 136 -16.21 -15.69 -6.17
CA ALA A 136 -15.41 -15.75 -4.95
C ALA A 136 -14.02 -15.10 -5.09
N ARG A 137 -13.43 -15.05 -6.28
CA ARG A 137 -12.07 -14.53 -6.49
C ARG A 137 -11.98 -13.02 -6.49
N GLY A 138 -12.99 -12.38 -7.01
CA GLY A 138 -12.98 -10.92 -7.18
C GLY A 138 -13.99 -10.16 -6.34
N ALA A 139 -15.13 -10.78 -5.98
CA ALA A 139 -16.21 -10.13 -5.22
C ALA A 139 -15.77 -9.52 -3.91
N THR A 140 -14.63 -9.86 -3.44
CA THR A 140 -14.25 -9.65 -2.05
C THR A 140 -13.12 -8.67 -1.82
N ALA A 141 -12.30 -8.37 -2.82
CA ALA A 141 -11.38 -7.24 -2.75
C ALA A 141 -12.14 -5.90 -2.65
N GLN A 142 -13.40 -5.86 -3.08
CA GLN A 142 -14.21 -4.65 -3.09
C GLN A 142 -15.47 -4.68 -2.19
N ARG A 143 -15.63 -5.65 -1.32
CA ARG A 143 -16.74 -5.65 -0.33
C ARG A 143 -16.76 -4.46 0.63
N SER A 144 -15.71 -3.66 0.66
CA SER A 144 -15.72 -2.37 1.36
C SER A 144 -16.76 -1.38 0.83
N TYR A 145 -17.42 -1.68 -0.29
CA TYR A 145 -18.40 -0.80 -0.95
C TYR A 145 -19.83 -1.37 -1.08
N GLY A 146 -20.21 -2.38 -0.31
CA GLY A 146 -21.63 -2.63 -0.02
C GLY A 146 -22.43 -3.52 -0.98
N GLY A 147 -21.85 -4.54 -1.60
CA GLY A 147 -22.59 -5.59 -2.30
C GLY A 147 -23.05 -6.73 -1.37
N SER A 148 -24.23 -7.32 -1.60
CA SER A 148 -24.71 -8.46 -0.82
C SER A 148 -24.02 -9.76 -1.25
N ALA A 149 -23.60 -10.55 -0.28
CA ALA A 149 -22.79 -11.76 -0.45
C ALA A 149 -23.49 -12.93 -1.14
N ALA A 150 -24.81 -12.85 -1.36
CA ALA A 150 -25.61 -13.97 -1.82
C ALA A 150 -25.59 -14.18 -3.34
N ASP A 151 -25.41 -13.10 -4.09
CA ASP A 151 -25.57 -13.14 -5.56
C ASP A 151 -24.29 -13.49 -6.32
N ASP A 152 -23.11 -13.32 -5.69
CA ASP A 152 -21.82 -13.46 -6.36
C ASP A 152 -21.40 -14.93 -6.59
N ARG A 153 -22.06 -15.89 -5.94
CA ARG A 153 -21.70 -17.31 -6.01
C ARG A 153 -22.06 -18.00 -7.33
N PHE A 154 -22.89 -17.37 -8.14
CA PHE A 154 -23.38 -17.92 -9.41
C PHE A 154 -23.15 -16.98 -10.60
N ALA A 155 -22.15 -16.11 -10.50
CA ALA A 155 -21.83 -15.20 -11.58
C ALA A 155 -21.30 -15.98 -12.81
N GLU A 156 -21.85 -15.68 -13.95
CA GLU A 156 -21.29 -16.07 -15.25
C GLU A 156 -19.98 -15.30 -15.46
N LEU A 157 -18.89 -16.00 -15.76
CA LEU A 157 -17.61 -15.38 -16.08
C LEU A 157 -17.59 -14.94 -17.52
N VAL A 158 -17.27 -13.69 -17.75
CA VAL A 158 -17.27 -13.09 -19.08
C VAL A 158 -16.06 -12.15 -19.25
N ASP A 159 -15.68 -11.90 -20.49
CA ASP A 159 -14.69 -10.89 -20.81
C ASP A 159 -15.18 -9.47 -20.47
N PHE A 160 -14.27 -8.50 -20.50
CA PHE A 160 -14.56 -7.10 -20.15
C PHE A 160 -15.63 -6.48 -21.06
N ASP A 161 -15.61 -6.76 -22.36
CA ASP A 161 -16.57 -6.18 -23.32
C ASP A 161 -17.96 -6.78 -23.18
N THR A 162 -18.07 -8.04 -22.80
CA THR A 162 -19.35 -8.67 -22.45
C THR A 162 -19.87 -8.17 -21.09
N LEU A 163 -18.98 -7.95 -20.12
CA LEU A 163 -19.35 -7.40 -18.81
C LEU A 163 -19.82 -5.94 -18.92
N TYR A 164 -19.08 -5.16 -19.71
CA TYR A 164 -19.34 -3.74 -19.97
C TYR A 164 -19.49 -3.50 -21.50
N PRO A 165 -20.67 -3.76 -22.09
CA PRO A 165 -20.85 -3.66 -23.54
C PRO A 165 -20.44 -2.30 -24.10
N PRO A 166 -19.74 -2.27 -25.25
CA PRO A 166 -19.31 -1.02 -25.90
C PRO A 166 -20.45 -0.05 -26.17
N SER A 167 -20.25 1.20 -25.78
CA SER A 167 -21.22 2.28 -26.01
C SER A 167 -20.57 3.63 -25.69
N PRO A 168 -21.09 4.76 -26.19
CA PRO A 168 -20.63 6.09 -25.80
C PRO A 168 -20.67 6.32 -24.27
N ALA A 169 -21.68 5.77 -23.57
CA ALA A 169 -21.78 5.86 -22.12
C ALA A 169 -20.65 5.10 -21.41
N ARG A 170 -20.27 3.89 -21.91
CA ARG A 170 -19.09 3.17 -21.41
C ARG A 170 -17.82 3.99 -21.59
N ASP A 171 -17.62 4.64 -22.72
CA ASP A 171 -16.43 5.45 -22.98
C ASP A 171 -16.32 6.61 -21.99
N VAL A 172 -17.44 7.24 -21.64
CA VAL A 172 -17.49 8.23 -20.56
C VAL A 172 -17.10 7.59 -19.22
N MET A 173 -17.63 6.41 -18.89
CA MET A 173 -17.30 5.71 -17.65
C MET A 173 -15.82 5.33 -17.57
N LEU A 174 -15.20 4.89 -18.69
CA LEU A 174 -13.77 4.55 -18.74
C LEU A 174 -12.91 5.75 -18.33
N ARG A 175 -13.19 6.94 -18.85
CA ARG A 175 -12.40 8.14 -18.56
C ARG A 175 -12.74 8.81 -17.23
N SER A 176 -13.93 8.58 -16.66
CA SER A 176 -14.39 9.29 -15.45
C SER A 176 -14.59 8.39 -14.23
N CYS A 177 -15.10 7.18 -14.40
CA CYS A 177 -15.50 6.32 -13.30
C CYS A 177 -14.45 5.26 -12.97
N PHE A 178 -13.90 4.61 -14.00
CA PHE A 178 -12.98 3.49 -13.81
C PHE A 178 -11.64 3.90 -13.20
N GLY A 179 -11.22 5.16 -13.35
CA GLY A 179 -10.06 5.69 -12.64
C GLY A 179 -10.13 5.49 -11.12
N CYS A 180 -11.35 5.50 -10.54
CA CYS A 180 -11.59 5.24 -9.12
C CYS A 180 -12.10 3.81 -8.86
N HIS A 181 -12.96 3.27 -9.73
CA HIS A 181 -13.65 2.03 -9.47
C HIS A 181 -12.95 0.78 -10.02
N GLY A 182 -12.04 0.94 -10.97
CA GLY A 182 -11.36 -0.17 -11.63
C GLY A 182 -12.30 -1.06 -12.45
N PRO A 183 -11.75 -2.09 -13.13
CA PRO A 183 -12.53 -2.95 -14.03
C PRO A 183 -13.58 -3.80 -13.28
N ALA A 184 -13.41 -4.01 -11.98
CA ALA A 184 -14.32 -4.80 -11.16
C ALA A 184 -15.32 -3.95 -10.33
N GLY A 185 -15.51 -2.65 -10.68
CA GLY A 185 -16.13 -1.69 -9.77
C GLY A 185 -17.65 -1.66 -9.73
N PHE A 186 -18.35 -1.89 -10.85
CA PHE A 186 -19.79 -1.61 -10.92
C PHE A 186 -20.67 -2.85 -10.79
N HIS A 187 -20.33 -3.93 -11.46
CA HIS A 187 -21.12 -5.16 -11.47
C HIS A 187 -21.27 -5.80 -10.08
N ARG A 188 -20.34 -5.53 -9.16
CA ARG A 188 -20.33 -6.03 -7.78
C ARG A 188 -21.07 -5.13 -6.79
N ARG A 189 -21.67 -4.02 -7.23
CA ARG A 189 -22.38 -3.06 -6.35
C ARG A 189 -23.84 -3.38 -6.12
N GLY A 190 -24.29 -4.54 -6.53
CA GLY A 190 -25.68 -4.97 -6.47
C GLY A 190 -26.53 -4.38 -7.58
N ARG A 191 -27.64 -5.04 -7.90
CA ARG A 191 -28.58 -4.66 -8.92
C ARG A 191 -29.45 -3.50 -8.43
N LYS A 192 -29.49 -2.41 -9.18
CA LYS A 192 -30.27 -1.22 -8.86
C LYS A 192 -31.20 -0.89 -10.01
N ASN A 193 -32.43 -0.49 -9.68
CA ASN A 193 -33.29 0.13 -10.67
C ASN A 193 -32.78 1.52 -11.07
N GLU A 194 -33.42 2.16 -12.05
CA GLU A 194 -32.98 3.46 -12.53
C GLU A 194 -32.87 4.50 -11.41
N ALA A 195 -33.87 4.60 -10.53
CA ALA A 195 -33.82 5.54 -9.40
C ALA A 195 -32.62 5.28 -8.46
N GLY A 196 -32.28 4.01 -8.22
CA GLY A 196 -31.14 3.63 -7.42
C GLY A 196 -29.79 3.93 -8.09
N TRP A 197 -29.68 3.73 -9.42
CA TRP A 197 -28.48 4.12 -10.17
C TRP A 197 -28.37 5.63 -10.30
N ARG A 198 -29.48 6.33 -10.54
CA ARG A 198 -29.54 7.81 -10.57
C ARG A 198 -29.01 8.38 -9.27
N HIS A 199 -29.54 7.94 -8.14
CA HIS A 199 -29.04 8.36 -6.83
C HIS A 199 -27.56 8.06 -6.66
N ALA A 200 -27.08 6.89 -7.09
CA ALA A 200 -25.67 6.51 -6.97
C ALA A 200 -24.76 7.40 -7.85
N VAL A 201 -25.15 7.68 -9.09
CA VAL A 201 -24.39 8.52 -10.02
C VAL A 201 -24.43 9.97 -9.59
N GLU A 202 -25.61 10.54 -9.33
CA GLU A 202 -25.77 11.94 -8.89
C GLU A 202 -24.99 12.21 -7.62
N ARG A 203 -25.06 11.29 -6.65
CA ARG A 203 -24.28 11.38 -5.41
C ARG A 203 -22.77 11.46 -5.64
N MET A 204 -22.24 10.83 -6.68
CA MET A 204 -20.80 10.91 -7.02
C MET A 204 -20.41 12.30 -7.53
N PHE A 205 -21.36 13.10 -7.98
CA PHE A 205 -21.14 14.42 -8.56
C PHE A 205 -21.79 15.56 -7.74
N ASP A 206 -22.47 15.27 -6.63
CA ASP A 206 -23.09 16.29 -5.77
C ASP A 206 -22.10 16.80 -4.71
N PRO A 207 -21.75 18.10 -4.74
CA PRO A 207 -20.87 18.69 -3.74
C PRO A 207 -21.46 18.68 -2.32
N ASN A 208 -22.79 18.74 -2.19
CA ASN A 208 -23.47 18.86 -0.92
C ASN A 208 -23.95 17.53 -0.33
N GLY A 209 -24.27 16.54 -1.19
CA GLY A 209 -24.71 15.20 -0.78
C GLY A 209 -23.64 14.36 -0.10
N ARG A 210 -22.39 14.77 -0.20
CA ARG A 210 -21.22 14.05 0.27
C ARG A 210 -20.76 14.38 1.66
N VAL A 211 -21.23 15.43 2.30
CA VAL A 211 -20.86 15.73 3.68
C VAL A 211 -21.22 14.55 4.58
N ALA A 212 -22.32 13.85 4.30
CA ALA A 212 -22.67 12.61 5.00
C ALA A 212 -21.78 11.41 4.60
N ASP A 213 -21.32 11.34 3.34
CA ASP A 213 -20.44 10.26 2.84
C ASP A 213 -18.95 10.53 3.09
N MET A 214 -18.54 11.76 3.27
CA MET A 214 -17.19 12.11 3.71
C MET A 214 -16.88 11.55 5.10
N ALA A 215 -17.90 11.34 5.93
CA ALA A 215 -17.77 10.53 7.14
C ALA A 215 -17.34 9.08 6.83
N ALA A 216 -17.56 8.60 5.60
CA ALA A 216 -17.07 7.31 5.09
C ALA A 216 -15.73 7.41 4.32
N GLY A 217 -15.13 8.59 4.22
CA GLY A 217 -13.82 8.80 3.59
C GLY A 217 -13.81 8.71 2.06
N VAL A 218 -14.92 9.03 1.40
CA VAL A 218 -14.99 9.09 -0.07
C VAL A 218 -14.86 10.54 -0.53
N PRO A 219 -13.74 10.95 -1.13
CA PRO A 219 -13.56 12.33 -1.60
C PRO A 219 -14.40 12.62 -2.83
N GLN A 220 -14.63 13.91 -3.04
CA GLN A 220 -15.34 14.40 -4.21
C GLN A 220 -14.51 14.24 -5.48
N VAL A 221 -15.06 13.61 -6.50
CA VAL A 221 -14.48 13.55 -7.85
C VAL A 221 -15.07 14.67 -8.71
N THR A 222 -14.22 15.30 -9.43
CA THR A 222 -14.36 16.31 -10.48
C THR A 222 -15.77 16.42 -11.12
N TYR A 223 -16.42 17.53 -10.86
CA TYR A 223 -17.76 17.87 -11.39
C TYR A 223 -17.74 18.14 -12.89
N ASP A 224 -16.62 18.65 -13.42
CA ASP A 224 -16.49 19.13 -14.79
C ASP A 224 -16.09 18.05 -15.79
N LEU A 225 -15.89 16.80 -15.36
CA LEU A 225 -15.49 15.70 -16.26
C LEU A 225 -16.67 15.05 -17.00
N VAL A 226 -17.87 15.25 -16.53
CA VAL A 226 -19.08 14.58 -17.05
C VAL A 226 -20.22 15.57 -17.15
N SER A 227 -20.71 15.80 -18.36
CA SER A 227 -21.84 16.70 -18.59
C SER A 227 -23.16 16.12 -18.03
N PRO A 228 -24.22 16.94 -17.87
CA PRO A 228 -25.53 16.43 -17.46
C PRO A 228 -26.04 15.32 -18.39
N GLU A 229 -25.87 15.46 -19.70
CA GLU A 229 -26.28 14.50 -20.73
C GLU A 229 -25.48 13.19 -20.60
N GLU A 230 -24.18 13.29 -20.35
CA GLU A 230 -23.34 12.14 -20.12
C GLU A 230 -23.70 11.41 -18.82
N LYS A 231 -24.05 12.13 -17.74
CA LYS A 231 -24.56 11.51 -16.50
C LYS A 231 -25.82 10.70 -16.76
N GLU A 232 -26.75 11.27 -17.52
CA GLU A 232 -27.99 10.57 -17.90
C GLU A 232 -27.68 9.31 -18.71
N SER A 233 -26.76 9.39 -19.67
CA SER A 233 -26.37 8.23 -20.48
C SER A 233 -25.72 7.13 -19.64
N ILE A 234 -24.90 7.47 -18.62
CA ILE A 234 -24.33 6.53 -17.65
C ILE A 234 -25.44 5.85 -16.82
N ILE A 235 -26.42 6.63 -16.34
CA ILE A 235 -27.54 6.10 -15.55
C ILE A 235 -28.33 5.06 -16.37
N GLN A 236 -28.64 5.38 -17.62
CA GLN A 236 -29.33 4.46 -18.51
C GLN A 236 -28.52 3.22 -18.83
N TYR A 237 -27.21 3.38 -19.08
CA TYR A 237 -26.29 2.27 -19.30
C TYR A 237 -26.24 1.32 -18.09
N LEU A 238 -26.07 1.87 -16.89
CA LEU A 238 -26.00 1.08 -15.65
C LEU A 238 -27.35 0.39 -15.37
N THR A 239 -28.46 1.05 -15.66
CA THR A 239 -29.80 0.47 -15.51
C THR A 239 -30.03 -0.70 -16.45
N ALA A 240 -29.62 -0.56 -17.71
CA ALA A 240 -29.76 -1.61 -18.72
C ALA A 240 -28.86 -2.84 -18.43
N ASN A 241 -27.62 -2.62 -18.06
CA ASN A 241 -26.64 -3.69 -17.92
C ASN A 241 -26.54 -4.27 -16.49
N PHE A 242 -26.91 -3.49 -15.47
CA PHE A 242 -26.83 -3.85 -14.05
C PHE A 242 -28.12 -3.55 -13.28
N GLY A 243 -29.25 -3.60 -13.98
CA GLY A 243 -30.59 -3.47 -13.41
C GLY A 243 -31.07 -4.76 -12.73
N PRO A 244 -32.27 -4.74 -12.08
CA PRO A 244 -32.77 -5.87 -11.31
C PRO A 244 -32.96 -7.16 -12.13
N GLY A 245 -33.20 -7.06 -13.43
CA GLY A 245 -33.41 -8.21 -14.33
C GLY A 245 -32.15 -8.67 -15.08
N SER A 246 -31.00 -8.02 -14.89
CA SER A 246 -29.76 -8.39 -15.58
C SER A 246 -29.13 -9.65 -14.99
N SER A 247 -28.44 -10.45 -15.83
CA SER A 247 -27.68 -11.61 -15.38
C SER A 247 -26.57 -11.21 -14.40
N VAL A 248 -26.25 -12.11 -13.46
CA VAL A 248 -25.12 -11.93 -12.55
C VAL A 248 -23.86 -12.35 -13.29
N ARG A 249 -23.01 -11.39 -13.62
CA ARG A 249 -21.76 -11.59 -14.36
C ARG A 249 -20.58 -11.07 -13.55
N ASP A 250 -19.42 -11.69 -13.72
CA ASP A 250 -18.14 -11.21 -13.17
C ASP A 250 -17.04 -11.36 -14.24
N LEU A 251 -15.95 -10.65 -14.05
CA LEU A 251 -14.83 -10.63 -14.97
C LEU A 251 -14.10 -11.96 -14.94
N GLU A 252 -13.92 -12.58 -16.12
CA GLU A 252 -13.07 -13.74 -16.29
C GLU A 252 -11.60 -13.31 -16.29
N LEU A 253 -10.85 -13.72 -15.25
CA LEU A 253 -9.43 -13.43 -15.12
C LEU A 253 -8.60 -14.59 -15.66
N ASP A 254 -7.43 -14.25 -16.20
CA ASP A 254 -6.46 -15.25 -16.59
C ASP A 254 -5.98 -16.07 -15.38
N PRO A 255 -5.62 -17.35 -15.57
CA PRO A 255 -4.99 -18.13 -14.50
C PRO A 255 -3.68 -17.48 -14.05
N LEU A 256 -3.51 -17.33 -12.74
CA LEU A 256 -2.28 -16.79 -12.17
C LEU A 256 -1.13 -17.78 -12.38
N VAL A 257 -0.17 -17.43 -13.24
CA VAL A 257 1.06 -18.20 -13.45
C VAL A 257 1.98 -17.98 -12.25
N ARG A 258 2.41 -19.08 -11.63
CA ARG A 258 3.27 -19.07 -10.45
C ARG A 258 4.66 -19.61 -10.80
N ASP A 259 5.66 -18.78 -10.61
CA ASP A 259 7.07 -19.21 -10.69
C ASP A 259 7.48 -19.81 -9.33
N GLU A 260 7.50 -21.14 -9.26
CA GLU A 260 7.80 -21.87 -8.03
C GLU A 260 9.21 -21.55 -7.50
N ALA A 261 10.18 -21.36 -8.39
CA ALA A 261 11.55 -21.04 -8.00
C ALA A 261 11.61 -19.63 -7.35
N ALA A 262 11.03 -18.64 -8.00
CA ALA A 262 10.99 -17.27 -7.47
C ALA A 262 10.19 -17.19 -6.15
N LEU A 263 9.03 -17.85 -6.08
CA LEU A 263 8.18 -17.84 -4.89
C LEU A 263 8.83 -18.56 -3.71
N SER A 264 9.64 -19.59 -3.96
CA SER A 264 10.34 -20.32 -2.90
C SER A 264 11.33 -19.47 -2.10
N GLU A 265 11.83 -18.40 -2.71
CA GLU A 265 12.79 -17.47 -2.09
C GLU A 265 12.13 -16.32 -1.31
N ALA A 266 10.80 -16.27 -1.27
CA ALA A 266 10.05 -15.20 -0.64
C ALA A 266 9.37 -15.65 0.66
N VAL A 267 9.26 -14.73 1.62
CA VAL A 267 8.45 -14.90 2.82
C VAL A 267 7.66 -13.62 3.10
N TYR A 268 6.38 -13.78 3.36
CA TYR A 268 5.57 -12.72 3.93
C TYR A 268 5.59 -12.80 5.45
N ILE A 269 5.78 -11.66 6.11
CA ILE A 269 5.60 -11.54 7.56
C ILE A 269 4.49 -10.54 7.81
N GLN A 270 3.46 -10.98 8.52
CA GLN A 270 2.26 -10.18 8.82
C GLN A 270 2.22 -9.87 10.31
N TYR A 271 1.88 -8.64 10.65
CA TYR A 271 1.73 -8.17 12.02
C TYR A 271 0.29 -7.72 12.24
N GLU A 272 -0.46 -8.44 13.08
CA GLU A 272 -1.74 -7.96 13.55
C GLU A 272 -1.53 -6.72 14.45
N LEU A 273 -2.39 -5.73 14.31
CA LEU A 273 -2.32 -4.50 15.08
C LEU A 273 -3.27 -4.57 16.28
N ASN A 274 -2.73 -4.29 17.47
CA ASN A 274 -3.55 -4.07 18.65
C ASN A 274 -4.10 -2.64 18.61
N ARG A 275 -5.38 -2.50 18.31
CA ARG A 275 -6.00 -1.20 18.11
C ARG A 275 -7.11 -0.94 19.10
N ALA A 276 -7.17 0.30 19.58
CA ALA A 276 -8.31 0.77 20.34
C ALA A 276 -9.58 0.79 19.46
N PRO A 277 -10.76 0.54 20.04
CA PRO A 277 -12.02 0.71 19.32
C PRO A 277 -12.16 2.12 18.76
N PRO A 278 -12.67 2.28 17.53
CA PRO A 278 -12.89 3.59 16.94
C PRO A 278 -13.82 4.45 17.80
N ARG A 279 -13.49 5.74 17.93
CA ARG A 279 -14.31 6.70 18.69
C ARG A 279 -15.53 7.11 17.87
N GLN A 280 -16.68 7.27 18.54
CA GLN A 280 -17.87 7.81 17.89
C GLN A 280 -17.66 9.29 17.52
N LEU A 281 -18.04 9.67 16.31
CA LEU A 281 -17.98 11.03 15.80
C LEU A 281 -19.17 11.88 16.29
N SER A 282 -19.08 13.21 16.13
CA SER A 282 -20.13 14.15 16.52
C SER A 282 -21.48 13.91 15.83
N ASN A 283 -21.46 13.36 14.61
CA ASN A 283 -22.65 12.97 13.85
C ASN A 283 -23.24 11.61 14.26
N GLY A 284 -22.74 10.98 15.31
CA GLY A 284 -23.19 9.67 15.79
C GLY A 284 -22.62 8.46 15.04
N VAL A 285 -21.83 8.67 13.98
CA VAL A 285 -21.20 7.60 13.21
C VAL A 285 -19.96 7.10 13.94
N THR A 286 -19.77 5.78 14.02
CA THR A 286 -18.52 5.17 14.44
C THR A 286 -17.74 4.75 13.19
N PRO A 287 -16.56 5.33 12.95
CA PRO A 287 -15.72 4.96 11.81
C PRO A 287 -15.32 3.49 11.84
N ARG A 288 -15.01 2.92 10.68
CA ARG A 288 -14.70 1.47 10.57
C ARG A 288 -13.33 1.06 11.11
N GLY A 289 -12.53 1.99 11.62
CA GLY A 289 -11.17 1.70 12.11
C GLY A 289 -10.19 1.25 11.02
N SER A 290 -10.45 1.57 9.75
CA SER A 290 -9.59 1.20 8.63
C SER A 290 -8.24 1.91 8.68
N ILE A 291 -7.23 1.25 8.09
CA ILE A 291 -5.88 1.80 7.85
C ILE A 291 -5.69 2.01 6.36
N HIS A 292 -4.73 2.88 5.97
CA HIS A 292 -4.53 3.18 4.55
C HIS A 292 -3.06 3.00 4.11
N SER A 293 -2.16 3.88 4.52
CA SER A 293 -0.76 3.85 4.10
C SER A 293 0.11 3.29 5.20
N ALA A 294 1.08 2.45 4.84
CA ALA A 294 2.21 2.10 5.68
C ALA A 294 3.45 2.84 5.15
N PHE A 295 4.25 3.39 6.04
CA PHE A 295 5.53 4.05 5.76
C PHE A 295 6.59 3.47 6.68
N ALA A 296 7.57 2.77 6.09
CA ALA A 296 8.68 2.21 6.85
C ALA A 296 9.69 3.30 7.21
N SER A 297 9.98 3.47 8.50
CA SER A 297 10.97 4.44 8.94
C SER A 297 12.35 4.12 8.40
N LEU A 298 12.99 5.10 7.80
CA LEU A 298 14.40 5.04 7.40
C LEU A 298 15.32 5.53 8.54
N GLU A 299 14.78 6.27 9.51
CA GLU A 299 15.51 6.85 10.63
C GLU A 299 15.57 5.89 11.84
N ASP A 300 14.51 5.09 12.06
CA ASP A 300 14.44 4.04 13.10
C ASP A 300 14.01 2.70 12.48
N PRO A 301 14.94 1.91 11.93
CA PRO A 301 14.62 0.65 11.27
C PRO A 301 13.83 -0.31 12.18
N GLY A 302 12.73 -0.82 11.67
CA GLY A 302 11.79 -1.65 12.42
C GLY A 302 10.53 -0.91 12.89
N ILE A 303 10.49 0.42 12.76
CA ILE A 303 9.26 1.20 12.93
C ILE A 303 8.54 1.33 11.59
N VAL A 304 7.23 1.15 11.64
CA VAL A 304 6.33 1.41 10.52
C VAL A 304 5.23 2.36 10.98
N TRP A 305 5.13 3.49 10.29
CA TRP A 305 4.08 4.48 10.50
C TRP A 305 2.87 4.14 9.64
N VAL A 306 1.67 4.22 10.22
CA VAL A 306 0.44 3.86 9.52
C VAL A 306 -0.62 4.96 9.68
N SER A 307 -1.24 5.35 8.56
CA SER A 307 -2.39 6.25 8.62
C SER A 307 -3.67 5.48 8.94
N GLY A 308 -4.27 5.78 10.09
CA GLY A 308 -5.56 5.25 10.54
C GLY A 308 -6.72 6.04 9.96
N ASN A 309 -6.95 5.93 8.66
CA ASN A 309 -7.90 6.78 7.95
C ASN A 309 -9.36 6.62 8.38
N GLY A 310 -9.72 5.51 8.98
CA GLY A 310 -11.03 5.28 9.57
C GLY A 310 -11.07 5.45 11.10
N SER A 311 -10.03 6.03 11.72
CA SER A 311 -9.97 6.17 13.17
C SER A 311 -9.40 7.52 13.63
N ASN A 312 -9.08 8.42 12.73
CA ASN A 312 -8.44 9.71 13.07
C ASN A 312 -7.17 9.54 13.92
N ALA A 313 -6.30 8.62 13.54
CA ALA A 313 -5.09 8.33 14.29
C ALA A 313 -3.88 8.13 13.38
N ILE A 314 -2.71 8.45 13.88
CA ILE A 314 -1.43 8.03 13.35
C ILE A 314 -0.94 6.88 14.23
N LEU A 315 -0.55 5.76 13.62
CA LEU A 315 -0.09 4.59 14.35
C LEU A 315 1.42 4.43 14.19
N ARG A 316 2.10 4.14 15.28
CA ARG A 316 3.48 3.67 15.31
C ARG A 316 3.48 2.18 15.60
N VAL A 317 4.04 1.40 14.70
CA VAL A 317 4.16 -0.05 14.86
C VAL A 317 5.64 -0.40 15.00
N ASP A 318 6.05 -0.88 16.19
CA ASP A 318 7.40 -1.40 16.40
C ASP A 318 7.43 -2.90 16.06
N THR A 319 7.92 -3.22 14.88
CA THR A 319 7.97 -4.62 14.41
C THR A 319 9.03 -5.45 15.13
N ARG A 320 9.90 -4.84 15.93
CA ARG A 320 10.90 -5.50 16.79
C ARG A 320 10.28 -5.99 18.11
N ASP A 321 9.21 -5.32 18.56
CA ASP A 321 8.47 -5.72 19.76
C ASP A 321 7.65 -6.98 19.47
N PRO A 322 7.97 -8.13 20.08
CA PRO A 322 7.20 -9.35 19.90
C PRO A 322 5.82 -9.24 20.56
N ASN A 323 5.66 -8.40 21.57
CA ASN A 323 4.45 -8.34 22.36
C ASN A 323 3.32 -7.64 21.59
N PHE A 324 2.21 -8.37 21.36
CA PHE A 324 1.06 -7.85 20.65
C PHE A 324 0.48 -6.58 21.28
N THR A 325 0.45 -6.49 22.62
CA THR A 325 -0.22 -5.40 23.34
C THR A 325 0.55 -4.08 23.31
N SER A 326 1.90 -4.11 23.22
CA SER A 326 2.75 -2.93 23.21
C SER A 326 3.28 -2.53 21.82
N ARG A 327 3.20 -3.45 20.84
CA ARG A 327 3.70 -3.24 19.48
C ARG A 327 3.14 -2.01 18.80
N THR A 328 1.85 -1.68 19.02
CA THR A 328 1.16 -0.58 18.37
C THR A 328 0.90 0.55 19.34
N THR A 329 1.38 1.75 19.01
CA THR A 329 1.02 3.00 19.69
C THR A 329 0.12 3.82 18.77
N GLU A 330 -1.04 4.27 19.28
CA GLU A 330 -1.96 5.12 18.56
C GLU A 330 -1.87 6.56 19.06
N TYR A 331 -1.58 7.49 18.15
CA TYR A 331 -1.62 8.93 18.38
C TYR A 331 -2.91 9.48 17.76
N TRP A 332 -3.88 9.84 18.61
CA TRP A 332 -5.18 10.36 18.17
C TRP A 332 -5.04 11.82 17.74
N ILE A 333 -5.52 12.11 16.53
CA ILE A 333 -5.52 13.49 16.00
C ILE A 333 -6.55 14.30 16.80
N ASP A 334 -6.07 15.35 17.47
CA ASP A 334 -6.94 16.29 18.16
C ASP A 334 -7.78 17.06 17.14
N ASN A 335 -9.08 16.86 17.20
CA ASN A 335 -10.06 17.33 16.25
C ASN A 335 -11.28 17.86 17.04
N PRO A 336 -11.30 19.18 17.36
CA PRO A 336 -12.35 19.78 18.17
C PRO A 336 -13.77 19.55 17.66
N ASP A 337 -13.93 19.48 16.32
CA ASP A 337 -15.22 19.25 15.69
C ASP A 337 -15.66 17.78 15.76
N ASN A 338 -14.75 16.90 16.20
CA ASN A 338 -14.95 15.45 16.27
C ASN A 338 -15.56 14.86 14.97
N ILE A 339 -15.06 15.30 13.82
CA ILE A 339 -15.39 14.77 12.51
C ILE A 339 -14.37 13.73 12.06
N ASN A 340 -14.68 12.97 11.01
CA ASN A 340 -13.67 12.13 10.38
C ASN A 340 -12.73 12.99 9.53
N VAL A 341 -11.45 13.09 9.92
CA VAL A 341 -10.44 13.88 9.17
C VAL A 341 -9.68 13.03 8.15
N THR A 342 -9.79 11.71 8.22
CA THR A 342 -9.24 10.75 7.26
C THR A 342 -7.75 11.01 6.97
N PRO A 343 -6.81 10.80 7.93
CA PRO A 343 -5.38 10.90 7.66
C PRO A 343 -5.02 9.92 6.55
N HIS A 344 -4.32 10.41 5.51
CA HIS A 344 -4.15 9.66 4.27
C HIS A 344 -2.68 9.49 3.88
N GLY A 345 -2.09 10.37 3.10
CA GLY A 345 -0.66 10.35 2.82
C GLY A 345 0.14 10.62 4.09
N ILE A 346 1.16 9.79 4.36
CA ILE A 346 2.00 9.86 5.55
C ILE A 346 3.46 9.64 5.17
N LEU A 347 4.37 10.33 5.84
CA LEU A 347 5.81 10.11 5.77
C LEU A 347 6.51 10.59 7.04
N GLU A 348 7.73 10.10 7.25
CA GLU A 348 8.63 10.56 8.29
C GLU A 348 9.74 11.45 7.68
N TYR A 349 10.11 12.49 8.41
CA TYR A 349 11.20 13.38 8.02
C TYR A 349 11.80 14.04 9.27
N ARG A 350 13.10 13.85 9.49
CA ARG A 350 13.87 14.40 10.63
C ARG A 350 13.23 14.08 11.99
N GLY A 351 12.91 12.81 12.23
CA GLY A 351 12.35 12.31 13.49
C GLY A 351 10.90 12.74 13.77
N ARG A 352 10.22 13.34 12.80
CA ARG A 352 8.82 13.74 12.91
C ARG A 352 7.98 13.09 11.84
N VAL A 353 6.69 12.90 12.11
CA VAL A 353 5.74 12.31 11.18
C VAL A 353 4.80 13.36 10.64
N TYR A 354 4.62 13.36 9.35
CA TYR A 354 3.79 14.31 8.63
C TYR A 354 2.70 13.59 7.85
N TRP A 355 1.50 14.18 7.81
CA TRP A 355 0.37 13.61 7.07
C TRP A 355 -0.50 14.69 6.45
N VAL A 356 -1.35 14.28 5.51
CA VAL A 356 -2.45 15.09 4.99
C VAL A 356 -3.79 14.49 5.38
N GLU A 357 -4.78 15.34 5.65
CA GLU A 357 -6.12 14.95 6.07
C GLU A 357 -7.10 15.08 4.92
N LEU A 358 -7.44 13.94 4.29
CA LEU A 358 -8.26 13.89 3.07
C LEU A 358 -9.61 14.60 3.21
N THR A 359 -10.22 14.56 4.39
CA THR A 359 -11.51 15.20 4.69
C THR A 359 -11.43 16.27 5.77
N GLY A 360 -10.26 16.42 6.40
CA GLY A 360 -10.02 17.39 7.46
C GLY A 360 -9.46 18.73 6.98
N ASP A 361 -9.03 18.83 5.71
CA ASP A 361 -8.40 20.01 5.12
C ASP A 361 -7.20 20.57 5.92
N HIS A 362 -6.37 19.67 6.45
CA HIS A 362 -5.16 20.06 7.18
C HIS A 362 -3.93 19.27 6.71
N PHE A 363 -2.80 19.89 6.90
CA PHE A 363 -1.49 19.27 6.95
C PHE A 363 -1.11 19.05 8.41
N GLY A 364 -0.69 17.86 8.79
CA GLY A 364 -0.41 17.49 10.17
C GLY A 364 1.08 17.20 10.41
N GLU A 365 1.53 17.47 11.62
CA GLU A 365 2.87 17.17 12.14
C GLU A 365 2.74 16.51 13.52
N LEU A 366 3.45 15.39 13.75
CA LEU A 366 3.54 14.69 15.02
C LEU A 366 4.99 14.65 15.48
N ASP A 367 5.23 14.99 16.71
CA ASP A 367 6.45 14.70 17.45
C ASP A 367 6.26 13.35 18.18
N PRO A 368 6.91 12.27 17.74
CA PRO A 368 6.69 10.94 18.33
C PRO A 368 7.20 10.80 19.76
N GLU A 369 8.21 11.60 20.17
CA GLU A 369 8.80 11.54 21.51
C GLU A 369 7.83 12.12 22.56
N THR A 370 7.18 13.22 22.21
CA THR A 370 6.28 13.93 23.13
C THR A 370 4.81 13.62 22.90
N GLY A 371 4.46 13.02 21.78
CA GLY A 371 3.09 12.81 21.32
C GLY A 371 2.37 14.09 20.90
N LYS A 372 3.06 15.24 20.85
CA LYS A 372 2.45 16.51 20.46
C LYS A 372 2.18 16.55 18.97
N MET A 373 0.98 17.01 18.62
CA MET A 373 0.57 17.22 17.25
C MET A 373 0.34 18.70 16.96
N GLN A 374 0.65 19.10 15.73
CA GLN A 374 0.32 20.39 15.17
C GLN A 374 -0.45 20.18 13.86
N ARG A 375 -1.54 20.92 13.66
CA ARG A 375 -2.34 20.89 12.44
C ARG A 375 -2.35 22.27 11.80
N TYR A 376 -2.07 22.31 10.51
CA TYR A 376 -2.00 23.53 9.71
C TYR A 376 -3.15 23.52 8.69
N PRO A 377 -4.11 24.47 8.77
CA PRO A 377 -5.24 24.48 7.85
C PRO A 377 -4.78 24.80 6.42
N LEU A 378 -5.25 23.99 5.46
CA LEU A 378 -4.93 24.20 4.05
C LEU A 378 -5.68 25.42 3.49
N PRO A 379 -5.09 26.17 2.52
CA PRO A 379 -5.73 27.33 1.90
C PRO A 379 -7.01 26.96 1.13
N THR A 380 -6.97 25.89 0.31
CA THR A 380 -8.14 25.42 -0.42
C THR A 380 -8.90 24.37 0.38
N LYS A 381 -10.18 24.67 0.68
CA LYS A 381 -11.06 23.81 1.46
C LYS A 381 -11.86 22.85 0.57
N GLY A 382 -12.21 21.67 1.14
CA GLY A 382 -12.99 20.65 0.43
C GLY A 382 -12.26 20.02 -0.76
N ALA A 383 -10.95 20.21 -0.86
CA ALA A 383 -10.15 19.78 -2.01
C ALA A 383 -9.55 18.37 -1.87
N GLY A 384 -9.59 17.77 -0.68
CA GLY A 384 -9.12 16.43 -0.41
C GLY A 384 -7.62 16.24 -0.63
N PRO A 385 -6.74 16.75 0.23
CA PRO A 385 -5.30 16.49 0.12
C PRO A 385 -5.03 14.99 0.25
N HIS A 386 -4.23 14.42 -0.68
CA HIS A 386 -4.19 12.97 -0.84
C HIS A 386 -2.80 12.35 -0.59
N SER A 387 -1.83 12.64 -1.43
CA SER A 387 -0.47 12.12 -1.32
C SER A 387 0.48 13.23 -0.91
N VAL A 388 1.54 12.89 -0.19
CA VAL A 388 2.56 13.84 0.28
C VAL A 388 3.95 13.28 0.03
N TRP A 389 4.88 14.18 -0.32
CA TRP A 389 6.31 13.91 -0.45
C TRP A 389 7.12 15.11 0.02
N VAL A 390 8.41 14.91 0.37
CA VAL A 390 9.29 15.98 0.83
C VAL A 390 10.45 16.19 -0.13
N ASP A 391 10.81 17.45 -0.38
CA ASP A 391 12.00 17.81 -1.14
C ASP A 391 13.26 17.92 -0.26
N SER A 392 14.44 18.09 -0.87
CA SER A 392 15.72 18.17 -0.14
C SER A 392 15.81 19.40 0.78
N ARG A 393 14.99 20.42 0.54
CA ARG A 393 14.93 21.68 1.30
C ARG A 393 13.97 21.64 2.47
N GLY A 394 13.22 20.52 2.64
CA GLY A 394 12.24 20.35 3.69
C GLY A 394 10.90 20.99 3.38
N SER A 395 10.57 21.19 2.10
CA SER A 395 9.21 21.54 1.70
C SER A 395 8.42 20.28 1.39
N PHE A 396 7.19 20.21 1.86
CA PHE A 396 6.28 19.10 1.63
C PHE A 396 5.36 19.42 0.47
N TRP A 397 5.38 18.56 -0.55
CA TRP A 397 4.54 18.65 -1.73
C TRP A 397 3.40 17.67 -1.62
N TYR A 398 2.19 18.11 -1.95
CA TYR A 398 0.99 17.28 -1.84
C TYR A 398 0.02 17.53 -3.00
N THR A 399 -0.75 16.49 -3.33
CA THR A 399 -1.81 16.57 -4.34
C THR A 399 -3.15 16.80 -3.70
N TYR A 400 -4.04 17.49 -4.41
CA TYR A 400 -5.46 17.55 -4.10
C TYR A 400 -6.23 16.56 -4.97
N PHE A 401 -6.95 15.64 -4.33
CA PHE A 401 -7.71 14.59 -5.00
C PHE A 401 -9.03 15.07 -5.59
N ALA A 402 -9.72 15.98 -4.93
CA ALA A 402 -10.96 16.55 -5.40
C ALA A 402 -10.71 17.65 -6.44
N SER A 403 -11.79 18.21 -6.96
CA SER A 403 -11.88 19.12 -8.10
C SER A 403 -11.00 20.38 -8.13
N ALA A 404 -10.14 20.58 -7.16
CA ALA A 404 -9.34 21.81 -7.08
C ALA A 404 -8.28 21.93 -8.18
N GLY A 405 -7.91 20.83 -8.86
CA GLY A 405 -6.90 20.85 -9.93
C GLY A 405 -5.52 21.29 -9.48
N LYS A 406 -5.23 21.23 -8.17
CA LYS A 406 -4.07 21.87 -7.57
C LYS A 406 -3.02 20.87 -7.06
N ILE A 407 -1.81 21.36 -6.99
CA ILE A 407 -0.70 20.80 -6.21
C ILE A 407 -0.31 21.84 -5.17
N GLY A 408 -0.13 21.42 -3.94
CA GLY A 408 0.26 22.29 -2.83
C GLY A 408 1.68 22.02 -2.36
N ARG A 409 2.31 23.03 -1.79
CA ARG A 409 3.57 22.96 -1.07
C ARG A 409 3.42 23.61 0.30
N PHE A 410 3.87 22.92 1.34
CA PHE A 410 4.03 23.43 2.68
C PHE A 410 5.53 23.60 2.99
N ASN A 411 5.96 24.79 3.29
CA ASN A 411 7.34 25.07 3.69
C ASN A 411 7.50 24.88 5.19
N LEU A 412 8.29 23.89 5.61
CA LEU A 412 8.45 23.55 7.03
C LEU A 412 9.10 24.68 7.84
N ALA A 413 9.99 25.47 7.25
CA ALA A 413 10.70 26.53 7.96
C ALA A 413 9.83 27.76 8.21
N THR A 414 9.03 28.19 7.22
CA THR A 414 8.18 29.40 7.31
C THR A 414 6.75 29.09 7.69
N LYS A 415 6.32 27.81 7.59
CA LYS A 415 4.95 27.34 7.79
C LYS A 415 3.94 27.92 6.77
N ASP A 416 4.44 28.38 5.61
CA ASP A 416 3.63 28.95 4.55
C ASP A 416 3.20 27.89 3.54
N PHE A 417 2.02 28.12 2.95
CA PHE A 417 1.50 27.33 1.85
C PHE A 417 1.64 28.08 0.52
N THR A 418 1.91 27.31 -0.54
CA THR A 418 1.83 27.77 -1.93
C THR A 418 1.08 26.74 -2.74
N GLU A 419 0.19 27.16 -3.63
CA GLU A 419 -0.61 26.26 -4.48
C GLU A 419 -0.46 26.64 -5.95
N TRP A 420 -0.48 25.61 -6.81
CA TRP A 420 -0.41 25.73 -8.28
C TRP A 420 -1.53 24.95 -8.92
N GLU A 421 -2.03 25.45 -10.03
CA GLU A 421 -2.97 24.77 -10.94
C GLU A 421 -2.22 24.33 -12.20
N PRO A 422 -1.66 23.10 -12.23
CA PRO A 422 -0.86 22.66 -13.38
C PRO A 422 -1.70 22.46 -14.64
N LEU A 423 -2.95 22.07 -14.48
CA LEU A 423 -3.91 21.86 -15.56
C LEU A 423 -5.34 21.96 -15.03
N LYS A 424 -6.18 22.69 -15.76
CA LYS A 424 -7.63 22.74 -15.44
C LYS A 424 -8.24 21.33 -15.45
N GLY A 425 -8.95 20.97 -14.40
CA GLY A 425 -9.55 19.64 -14.23
C GLY A 425 -8.57 18.55 -13.81
N PHE A 426 -7.33 18.89 -13.44
CA PHE A 426 -6.38 17.94 -12.86
C PHE A 426 -6.89 17.46 -11.50
N SER A 427 -7.13 16.17 -11.38
CA SER A 427 -7.48 15.52 -10.11
C SER A 427 -6.24 14.78 -9.60
N GLY A 428 -5.38 15.50 -8.86
CA GLY A 428 -4.10 14.98 -8.41
C GLY A 428 -4.24 13.75 -7.52
N TYR A 429 -3.39 12.75 -7.74
CA TYR A 429 -3.42 11.53 -6.94
C TYR A 429 -2.06 11.25 -6.30
N GLY A 430 -1.12 10.66 -7.03
CA GLY A 430 0.23 10.39 -6.55
C GLY A 430 1.19 11.54 -6.82
N ILE A 431 2.20 11.69 -5.96
CA ILE A 431 3.26 12.68 -6.08
C ILE A 431 4.57 12.12 -5.53
N VAL A 432 5.68 12.44 -6.19
CA VAL A 432 7.05 12.20 -5.73
C VAL A 432 7.94 13.38 -6.09
N VAL A 433 9.08 13.50 -5.41
CA VAL A 433 10.12 14.50 -5.72
C VAL A 433 11.42 13.77 -6.01
N ASP A 434 12.09 14.14 -7.09
CA ASP A 434 13.36 13.52 -7.48
C ASP A 434 14.58 14.20 -6.82
N ARG A 435 15.76 13.63 -7.06
CA ARG A 435 17.02 14.12 -6.46
C ARG A 435 17.44 15.52 -6.96
N GLN A 436 16.81 16.02 -8.02
CA GLN A 436 16.96 17.39 -8.53
C GLN A 436 15.85 18.31 -8.02
N ASP A 437 15.11 17.88 -6.99
CA ASP A 437 13.95 18.59 -6.46
C ASP A 437 12.85 18.89 -7.49
N ARG A 438 12.76 18.13 -8.58
CA ARG A 438 11.64 18.23 -9.52
C ARG A 438 10.46 17.43 -8.96
N VAL A 439 9.29 18.02 -9.02
CA VAL A 439 8.06 17.44 -8.48
C VAL A 439 7.31 16.72 -9.60
N TRP A 440 7.02 15.46 -9.40
CA TRP A 440 6.32 14.60 -10.37
C TRP A 440 4.96 14.19 -9.82
N ALA A 441 3.90 14.48 -10.54
CA ALA A 441 2.53 14.20 -10.11
C ALA A 441 1.69 13.58 -11.21
N VAL A 442 0.78 12.69 -10.83
CA VAL A 442 -0.21 12.04 -11.71
C VAL A 442 -1.61 12.37 -11.26
N GLY A 443 -2.55 12.36 -12.20
CA GLY A 443 -3.97 12.59 -11.96
C GLY A 443 -4.83 11.40 -12.38
N LEU A 444 -5.92 11.16 -11.67
CA LEU A 444 -6.80 10.01 -11.88
C LEU A 444 -7.47 9.96 -13.26
N HIS A 445 -7.62 11.10 -13.91
CA HIS A 445 -8.37 11.21 -15.16
C HIS A 445 -7.54 11.83 -16.30
N THR A 446 -6.27 12.10 -16.03
CA THR A 446 -5.38 12.71 -17.02
C THR A 446 -4.31 11.70 -17.44
N PRO A 447 -4.28 11.25 -18.70
CA PRO A 447 -3.29 10.29 -19.18
C PRO A 447 -1.94 10.97 -19.43
N ALA A 448 -1.37 11.53 -18.38
CA ALA A 448 -0.05 12.16 -18.39
C ALA A 448 0.54 12.21 -16.99
N ILE A 449 1.86 12.20 -16.88
CA ILE A 449 2.58 12.63 -15.70
C ILE A 449 3.06 14.05 -15.87
N PHE A 450 2.92 14.87 -14.83
CA PHE A 450 3.34 16.27 -14.81
C PHE A 450 4.62 16.41 -14.00
N MET A 451 5.55 17.20 -14.50
CA MET A 451 6.77 17.57 -13.80
C MET A 451 6.80 19.09 -13.59
N TYR A 452 7.03 19.52 -12.38
CA TYR A 452 7.35 20.90 -12.02
C TYR A 452 8.83 21.03 -11.71
N ASN A 453 9.51 21.91 -12.45
CA ASN A 453 10.88 22.26 -12.15
C ASN A 453 10.90 23.48 -11.22
N GLN A 454 11.37 23.28 -9.98
CA GLN A 454 11.40 24.33 -8.97
C GLN A 454 12.42 25.45 -9.29
N GLU A 455 13.45 25.18 -10.08
CA GLU A 455 14.47 26.18 -10.46
C GLU A 455 13.97 27.12 -11.53
N THR A 456 13.30 26.58 -12.57
CA THR A 456 12.79 27.37 -13.69
C THR A 456 11.35 27.82 -13.50
N SER A 457 10.64 27.26 -12.50
CA SER A 457 9.21 27.45 -12.28
C SER A 457 8.33 27.00 -13.45
N GLU A 458 8.80 26.03 -14.23
CA GLU A 458 8.11 25.55 -15.43
C GLU A 458 7.44 24.20 -15.20
N TRP A 459 6.28 24.02 -15.82
CA TRP A 459 5.57 22.76 -15.91
C TRP A 459 5.85 22.06 -17.22
N LYS A 460 6.03 20.74 -17.17
CA LYS A 460 6.13 19.87 -18.33
C LYS A 460 5.24 18.65 -18.14
N SER A 461 4.58 18.22 -19.21
CA SER A 461 3.76 17.00 -19.22
C SER A 461 4.36 15.95 -20.14
N TYR A 462 4.20 14.69 -19.75
CA TYR A 462 4.62 13.52 -20.50
C TYR A 462 3.38 12.64 -20.72
N PRO A 463 2.84 12.59 -21.94
CA PRO A 463 1.65 11.81 -22.25
C PRO A 463 1.86 10.32 -22.03
N MET A 464 0.84 9.64 -21.55
CA MET A 464 0.75 8.20 -21.36
C MET A 464 -0.53 7.66 -22.02
N SER A 465 -0.61 6.35 -22.27
CA SER A 465 -1.81 5.75 -22.87
C SER A 465 -3.03 5.81 -21.93
N ASN A 466 -2.79 5.72 -20.63
CA ASN A 466 -3.85 5.71 -19.61
C ASN A 466 -3.46 6.56 -18.39
N PRO A 467 -4.46 7.06 -17.63
CA PRO A 467 -4.20 7.72 -16.36
C PRO A 467 -3.52 6.79 -15.35
N ALA A 468 -2.57 7.35 -14.60
CA ALA A 468 -1.86 6.63 -13.56
C ALA A 468 -2.28 7.08 -12.16
N ARG A 469 -2.13 6.19 -11.17
CA ARG A 469 -2.43 6.53 -9.77
C ARG A 469 -1.21 6.97 -8.99
N ARG A 470 -0.11 6.26 -9.09
CA ARG A 470 1.07 6.56 -8.27
C ARG A 470 2.34 6.55 -9.10
N PRO A 471 3.17 7.57 -8.95
CA PRO A 471 4.52 7.58 -9.49
C PRO A 471 5.53 7.13 -8.44
N THR A 472 6.68 6.63 -8.90
CA THR A 472 7.88 6.41 -8.11
C THR A 472 9.13 6.76 -8.90
N ILE A 473 10.30 6.75 -8.26
CA ILE A 473 11.58 7.04 -8.89
C ILE A 473 12.55 5.92 -8.56
N ASP A 474 13.17 5.33 -9.57
CA ASP A 474 14.16 4.29 -9.37
C ASP A 474 15.56 4.86 -9.04
N SER A 475 16.50 3.97 -8.73
CA SER A 475 17.89 4.35 -8.40
C SER A 475 18.62 5.06 -9.54
N ASN A 476 18.20 4.86 -10.78
CA ASN A 476 18.75 5.48 -11.99
C ASN A 476 18.09 6.83 -12.30
N GLY A 477 17.15 7.28 -11.47
CA GLY A 477 16.42 8.53 -11.65
C GLY A 477 15.34 8.48 -12.73
N LYS A 478 14.96 7.29 -13.20
CA LYS A 478 13.79 7.13 -14.07
C LYS A 478 12.52 7.24 -13.22
N VAL A 479 11.52 7.87 -13.78
CA VAL A 479 10.21 8.01 -13.13
C VAL A 479 9.29 6.94 -13.68
N TRP A 480 8.56 6.28 -12.78
CA TRP A 480 7.63 5.21 -13.13
C TRP A 480 6.23 5.55 -12.66
N ALA A 481 5.22 5.04 -13.34
CA ALA A 481 3.83 5.28 -12.99
C ALA A 481 2.97 4.03 -13.24
N ALA A 482 2.03 3.73 -12.32
CA ALA A 482 1.13 2.59 -12.37
C ALA A 482 -0.23 3.00 -12.98
N HIS A 483 -0.63 2.35 -14.09
CA HIS A 483 -1.89 2.61 -14.78
C HIS A 483 -3.02 1.75 -14.18
N TYR A 484 -3.73 2.27 -13.22
CA TYR A 484 -4.77 1.53 -12.49
C TYR A 484 -5.88 0.96 -13.38
N PHE A 485 -6.19 1.67 -14.43
CA PHE A 485 -7.04 1.20 -15.52
C PHE A 485 -6.24 1.30 -16.82
N GLY A 486 -5.71 0.20 -17.29
CA GLY A 486 -4.84 0.20 -18.47
C GLY A 486 -3.82 -0.93 -18.45
N ASN A 487 -3.80 -1.73 -17.38
CA ASN A 487 -2.98 -2.96 -17.27
C ASN A 487 -1.50 -2.77 -17.60
N ALA A 488 -0.93 -1.60 -17.30
CA ALA A 488 0.44 -1.24 -17.68
C ALA A 488 1.18 -0.45 -16.60
N ILE A 489 2.50 -0.38 -16.73
CA ILE A 489 3.36 0.57 -16.05
C ILE A 489 4.13 1.39 -17.08
N SER A 490 4.31 2.69 -16.83
CA SER A 490 5.13 3.58 -17.67
C SER A 490 6.45 3.91 -17.03
N GLN A 491 7.52 3.96 -17.84
CA GLN A 491 8.81 4.55 -17.50
C GLN A 491 8.98 5.86 -18.26
N ILE A 492 9.35 6.91 -17.56
CA ILE A 492 9.69 8.22 -18.12
C ILE A 492 11.17 8.48 -17.89
N ASP A 493 11.89 8.78 -18.95
CA ASP A 493 13.26 9.26 -18.86
C ASP A 493 13.25 10.80 -18.73
N PRO A 494 13.62 11.35 -17.56
CA PRO A 494 13.55 12.80 -17.34
C PRO A 494 14.55 13.60 -18.19
N VAL A 495 15.57 12.94 -18.72
CA VAL A 495 16.62 13.60 -19.55
C VAL A 495 16.15 13.72 -21.00
N THR A 496 15.69 12.62 -21.57
CA THR A 496 15.26 12.58 -22.98
C THR A 496 13.78 12.93 -23.18
N GLY A 497 12.98 12.78 -22.14
CA GLY A 497 11.52 12.89 -22.19
C GLY A 497 10.83 11.68 -22.80
N LYS A 498 11.56 10.60 -23.08
CA LYS A 498 10.97 9.37 -23.63
C LYS A 498 10.07 8.70 -22.60
N VAL A 499 8.87 8.35 -23.03
CA VAL A 499 7.95 7.47 -22.29
C VAL A 499 7.98 6.09 -22.92
N THR A 500 8.11 5.05 -22.09
CA THR A 500 8.05 3.65 -22.51
C THR A 500 7.06 2.94 -21.62
N GLU A 501 6.14 2.20 -22.22
CA GLU A 501 5.09 1.49 -21.46
C GLU A 501 5.32 -0.02 -21.53
N TYR A 502 5.03 -0.70 -20.44
CA TYR A 502 5.14 -2.15 -20.27
C TYR A 502 3.79 -2.69 -19.81
N GLU A 503 3.15 -3.47 -20.66
CA GLU A 503 1.89 -4.12 -20.35
C GLU A 503 2.12 -5.32 -19.43
N LEU A 504 1.25 -5.49 -18.41
CA LEU A 504 1.28 -6.66 -17.55
C LEU A 504 0.76 -7.90 -18.31
N PRO A 505 1.38 -9.08 -18.14
CA PRO A 505 1.05 -10.26 -18.93
C PRO A 505 -0.37 -10.79 -18.78
N LEU A 506 -0.97 -10.62 -17.58
CA LEU A 506 -2.33 -11.06 -17.30
C LEU A 506 -3.31 -9.92 -17.60
N LYS A 507 -4.37 -10.20 -18.37
CA LYS A 507 -5.35 -9.20 -18.80
C LYS A 507 -6.09 -8.56 -17.64
N ASP A 508 -6.63 -7.38 -17.87
CA ASP A 508 -7.50 -6.64 -16.94
C ASP A 508 -6.87 -6.36 -15.57
N GLY A 509 -5.56 -6.41 -15.46
CA GLY A 509 -4.83 -6.02 -14.26
C GLY A 509 -5.12 -4.56 -13.88
N ASN A 510 -5.03 -4.27 -12.58
CA ASN A 510 -5.22 -2.92 -12.05
C ASN A 510 -4.04 -2.48 -11.18
N PRO A 511 -2.86 -2.27 -11.77
CA PRO A 511 -1.69 -1.81 -11.03
C PRO A 511 -1.97 -0.49 -10.32
N TYR A 512 -1.86 -0.49 -8.98
CA TYR A 512 -2.26 0.65 -8.16
C TYR A 512 -1.07 1.50 -7.73
N ASP A 513 -0.07 0.85 -7.14
CA ASP A 513 1.16 1.49 -6.68
C ASP A 513 2.36 0.66 -7.12
N LEU A 514 3.51 1.29 -7.19
CA LEU A 514 4.74 0.62 -7.55
C LEU A 514 5.92 1.21 -6.78
N TRP A 515 6.91 0.34 -6.48
CA TRP A 515 8.08 0.73 -5.71
C TRP A 515 9.34 -0.01 -6.15
N PRO A 516 10.50 0.65 -6.31
CA PRO A 516 11.74 -0.03 -6.67
C PRO A 516 12.35 -0.74 -5.45
N ASP A 517 12.85 -1.96 -5.63
CA ASP A 517 13.69 -2.63 -4.64
C ASP A 517 15.15 -2.16 -4.71
N LYS A 518 16.00 -2.70 -3.83
CA LYS A 518 17.43 -2.35 -3.80
C LYS A 518 18.21 -2.87 -5.01
N ASP A 519 17.69 -3.89 -5.68
CA ASP A 519 18.31 -4.56 -6.84
C ASP A 519 17.86 -3.94 -8.17
N GLY A 520 16.99 -2.92 -8.10
CA GLY A 520 16.50 -2.18 -9.26
C GLY A 520 15.27 -2.79 -9.92
N ASN A 521 14.66 -3.83 -9.35
CA ASN A 521 13.38 -4.32 -9.84
C ASN A 521 12.25 -3.39 -9.36
N LEU A 522 11.13 -3.39 -10.08
CA LEU A 522 9.92 -2.72 -9.61
C LEU A 522 8.94 -3.75 -9.06
N TRP A 523 8.34 -3.40 -7.94
CA TRP A 523 7.25 -4.15 -7.35
C TRP A 523 5.96 -3.37 -7.52
N VAL A 524 4.97 -4.01 -8.10
CA VAL A 524 3.69 -3.41 -8.49
C VAL A 524 2.57 -4.10 -7.74
N GLU A 525 1.71 -3.35 -7.08
CA GLU A 525 0.47 -3.89 -6.52
C GLU A 525 -0.55 -4.14 -7.62
N ASN A 526 -1.12 -5.34 -7.65
CA ASN A 526 -2.17 -5.73 -8.58
C ASN A 526 -3.34 -6.37 -7.82
N GLY A 527 -4.27 -5.54 -7.38
CA GLY A 527 -5.33 -5.94 -6.47
C GLY A 527 -6.31 -6.94 -7.05
N ILE A 528 -6.61 -6.88 -8.36
CA ILE A 528 -7.56 -7.79 -8.99
C ILE A 528 -7.03 -9.23 -9.00
N TYR A 529 -5.71 -9.39 -9.14
CA TYR A 529 -5.03 -10.67 -9.06
C TYR A 529 -4.56 -11.04 -7.65
N ASN A 530 -4.89 -10.21 -6.66
CA ASN A 530 -4.50 -10.41 -5.26
C ASN A 530 -3.00 -10.71 -5.11
N SER A 531 -2.14 -9.93 -5.76
CA SER A 531 -0.70 -10.19 -5.85
C SER A 531 0.14 -8.92 -5.86
N LEU A 532 1.40 -9.04 -5.43
CA LEU A 532 2.48 -8.19 -5.89
C LEU A 532 3.05 -8.76 -7.19
N VAL A 533 3.48 -7.88 -8.08
CA VAL A 533 4.10 -8.24 -9.35
C VAL A 533 5.50 -7.64 -9.39
N LYS A 534 6.51 -8.48 -9.47
CA LYS A 534 7.90 -8.06 -9.66
C LYS A 534 8.16 -7.87 -11.15
N PHE A 535 8.63 -6.71 -11.54
CA PHE A 535 9.14 -6.42 -12.87
C PHE A 535 10.65 -6.28 -12.82
N ASP A 536 11.34 -7.20 -13.48
CA ASP A 536 12.79 -7.15 -13.66
C ASP A 536 13.11 -6.21 -14.84
N GLN A 537 13.74 -5.07 -14.56
CA GLN A 537 14.05 -4.06 -15.58
C GLN A 537 15.08 -4.55 -16.62
N GLY A 538 15.97 -5.46 -16.24
CA GLY A 538 17.01 -5.99 -17.13
C GLY A 538 16.47 -6.97 -18.17
N THR A 539 15.60 -7.88 -17.73
CA THR A 539 14.99 -8.91 -18.58
C THR A 539 13.61 -8.53 -19.10
N GLN A 540 12.98 -7.52 -18.54
CA GLN A 540 11.60 -7.07 -18.80
C GLN A 540 10.56 -8.17 -18.50
N GLN A 541 10.86 -9.07 -17.57
CA GLN A 541 9.98 -10.15 -17.17
C GLN A 541 9.17 -9.78 -15.94
N PHE A 542 7.93 -10.27 -15.90
CA PHE A 542 7.02 -10.11 -14.76
C PHE A 542 6.86 -11.42 -14.01
N THR A 543 6.94 -11.36 -12.68
CA THR A 543 6.71 -12.51 -11.79
C THR A 543 5.67 -12.14 -10.74
N TYR A 544 4.63 -12.97 -10.61
CA TYR A 544 3.52 -12.74 -9.69
C TYR A 544 3.75 -13.41 -8.34
N PHE A 545 3.58 -12.67 -7.26
CA PHE A 545 3.69 -13.09 -5.86
C PHE A 545 2.31 -12.94 -5.21
N PRO A 546 1.49 -14.00 -5.12
CA PRO A 546 0.19 -13.94 -4.45
C PRO A 546 0.31 -13.39 -3.03
N PHE A 547 -0.60 -12.54 -2.61
CA PHE A 547 -0.61 -12.04 -1.24
C PHE A 547 -0.80 -13.17 -0.22
N PRO A 548 -0.33 -12.99 1.03
CA PRO A 548 -0.41 -14.00 2.08
C PRO A 548 -1.84 -14.26 2.57
N GLU A 549 -2.80 -13.46 2.16
CA GLU A 549 -4.21 -13.57 2.46
C GLU A 549 -5.03 -13.45 1.17
N PHE A 550 -6.27 -13.95 1.21
CA PHE A 550 -7.21 -13.64 0.16
C PHE A 550 -7.71 -12.20 0.30
N ARG A 551 -7.95 -11.53 -0.84
CA ARG A 551 -8.64 -10.25 -0.89
C ARG A 551 -7.89 -9.10 -0.23
N VAL A 552 -6.59 -9.14 -0.29
CA VAL A 552 -5.77 -8.03 0.18
C VAL A 552 -6.03 -6.81 -0.70
N HIS A 553 -6.30 -5.69 -0.06
CA HIS A 553 -6.27 -4.39 -0.70
C HIS A 553 -5.22 -3.54 -0.01
N THR A 554 -4.20 -3.17 -0.77
CA THR A 554 -3.13 -2.31 -0.29
C THR A 554 -2.95 -1.13 -1.24
N PRO A 555 -3.42 0.07 -0.87
CA PRO A 555 -3.40 1.22 -1.76
C PRO A 555 -2.03 1.91 -1.83
N LYS A 556 -1.07 1.47 -1.03
CA LYS A 556 0.28 2.02 -1.01
C LYS A 556 1.30 0.97 -0.62
N LEU A 557 2.38 0.91 -1.39
CA LEU A 557 3.61 0.21 -1.07
C LEU A 557 4.64 1.18 -0.49
N ASP A 558 5.56 0.67 0.31
CA ASP A 558 6.74 1.38 0.75
C ASP A 558 7.91 0.39 0.91
N ARG A 559 9.08 0.91 1.22
CA ARG A 559 10.31 0.12 1.33
C ARG A 559 11.13 0.56 2.54
N ASP A 560 11.59 -0.40 3.34
CA ASP A 560 12.56 -0.12 4.40
C ASP A 560 14.00 0.06 3.87
N ALA A 561 14.93 0.37 4.78
CA ALA A 561 16.33 0.58 4.45
C ALA A 561 17.02 -0.69 3.90
N GLU A 562 16.55 -1.87 4.26
CA GLU A 562 17.02 -3.15 3.75
C GLU A 562 16.47 -3.50 2.37
N GLY A 563 15.49 -2.74 1.89
CA GLY A 563 14.83 -2.94 0.61
C GLY A 563 13.63 -3.89 0.65
N ASN A 564 13.15 -4.27 1.84
CA ASN A 564 11.94 -5.07 1.96
C ASN A 564 10.71 -4.20 1.73
N LEU A 565 9.70 -4.79 1.10
CA LEU A 565 8.43 -4.09 0.82
C LEU A 565 7.53 -4.12 2.04
N TRP A 566 6.87 -3.00 2.29
CA TRP A 566 5.86 -2.84 3.35
C TRP A 566 4.53 -2.38 2.77
N PHE A 567 3.44 -2.91 3.33
CA PHE A 567 2.08 -2.59 2.90
C PHE A 567 1.04 -2.88 3.98
N THR A 568 -0.15 -2.35 3.81
CA THR A 568 -1.28 -2.58 4.72
C THR A 568 -2.16 -3.74 4.26
N LEU A 569 -2.73 -4.47 5.22
CA LEU A 569 -3.76 -5.50 5.01
C LEU A 569 -5.14 -4.90 5.32
N ARG A 570 -5.61 -4.02 4.45
CA ARG A 570 -6.75 -3.13 4.73
C ARG A 570 -8.08 -3.85 4.87
N ASN A 571 -8.33 -4.88 4.08
CA ASN A 571 -9.62 -5.57 3.98
C ASN A 571 -9.72 -6.82 4.85
N GLN A 572 -8.78 -7.06 5.74
CA GLN A 572 -8.79 -8.22 6.61
C GLN A 572 -9.67 -7.98 7.84
N ALA A 573 -10.17 -9.05 8.45
CA ALA A 573 -11.00 -9.00 9.66
C ALA A 573 -10.28 -8.33 10.84
N GLY A 574 -8.94 -8.44 10.89
CA GLY A 574 -8.05 -7.68 11.77
C GLY A 574 -7.12 -6.81 10.92
N PRO A 575 -7.15 -5.46 11.05
CA PRO A 575 -6.22 -4.63 10.33
C PRO A 575 -4.78 -4.97 10.70
N GLY A 576 -3.91 -5.05 9.71
CA GLY A 576 -2.52 -5.44 9.89
C GLY A 576 -1.62 -4.76 8.88
N ILE A 577 -0.33 -4.87 9.12
CA ILE A 577 0.71 -4.55 8.13
C ILE A 577 1.46 -5.82 7.76
N ALA A 578 2.03 -5.83 6.57
CA ALA A 578 2.84 -6.94 6.11
C ALA A 578 4.10 -6.44 5.41
N THR A 579 5.11 -7.30 5.42
CA THR A 579 6.32 -7.12 4.62
C THR A 579 6.59 -8.37 3.79
N LEU A 580 7.07 -8.16 2.57
CA LEU A 580 7.64 -9.20 1.74
C LEU A 580 9.17 -9.09 1.82
N LYS A 581 9.82 -10.20 2.18
CA LYS A 581 11.27 -10.29 2.31
C LYS A 581 11.83 -11.48 1.53
N PRO A 582 13.10 -11.42 1.10
CA PRO A 582 13.83 -12.62 0.73
C PRO A 582 13.90 -13.60 1.91
N LYS A 583 13.73 -14.89 1.65
CA LYS A 583 13.65 -15.94 2.69
C LYS A 583 14.87 -15.99 3.61
N GLY A 584 16.06 -15.68 3.10
CA GLY A 584 17.30 -15.60 3.87
C GLY A 584 17.39 -14.39 4.81
N ASN A 585 16.52 -13.38 4.63
CA ASN A 585 16.54 -12.13 5.39
C ASN A 585 15.47 -12.07 6.49
N VAL A 586 14.89 -13.18 6.87
CA VAL A 586 13.99 -13.22 8.03
C VAL A 586 14.82 -12.91 9.27
N PRO A 587 14.55 -11.79 9.98
CA PRO A 587 15.36 -11.39 11.11
C PRO A 587 15.25 -12.44 12.23
N VAL A 588 16.38 -12.80 12.81
CA VAL A 588 16.39 -13.56 14.05
C VAL A 588 15.82 -12.67 15.16
N ARG A 589 14.60 -12.93 15.58
CA ARG A 589 14.00 -12.20 16.71
C ARG A 589 14.61 -12.66 18.00
N ARG A 590 15.15 -11.71 18.74
CA ARG A 590 15.60 -11.92 20.11
C ARG A 590 14.42 -11.75 21.04
N VAL A 591 13.85 -12.82 21.51
CA VAL A 591 12.84 -12.79 22.58
C VAL A 591 13.61 -12.86 23.89
N ALA A 592 13.38 -11.90 24.78
CA ALA A 592 13.90 -12.02 26.16
C ALA A 592 13.22 -13.21 26.80
N ALA A 593 14.00 -14.11 27.42
CA ALA A 593 13.46 -15.18 28.22
C ALA A 593 12.61 -14.55 29.36
N GLN A 594 11.37 -15.01 29.51
CA GLN A 594 10.45 -14.57 30.57
C GLN A 594 10.94 -15.10 31.91
#